data_b7724542446d9ea811f571af5ca31ed6
#
_entry.id   b7724542446d9ea811f571af5ca31ed6
#
_cell.length_a   1.000
_cell.length_b   1.000
_cell.length_c   1.000
_cell.angle_alpha   90.00
_cell.angle_beta   90.00
_cell.angle_gamma   90.00
#
_symmetry.space_group_name_H-M   'P 1'
#
loop_
_entity.id
_entity.type
_entity.pdbx_description
1 polymer ?
#
loop_
_entity_poly.entity_id
_entity_poly.type
_entity_poly.pdbx_seq_one_letter_code
_entity_poly.pdbx_strand_id
1 'polypeptide(L)'
;MSDEPDSPPLPPEAEAFLRHLAEQKRYSARTVRNYRQALERFTAWLRGQPGSLHPLMVSSRHVRRYLMELQTVYERRTSNLHLSALRSFYRYQLRLGKIEASPLAGISGPKLEKKLPKFLTEKQIALLLAGPKRLLENEAIEPFTALRDRLVMELLYGGGFRVSELSDLNYGTFDEQSGVARIRGKGGKERLCPVGEVALECLKMFRAQFARHSGPQDPVLITEQGRRLSVRRIQLMLKRYLDLADLPHDLTPHKIRHSYATHLLDNGADLRLVQELLGHASLSTTQIYTHVSVARLKDMHRRAHPRA
;
A
#
# COMPACT_ATOMS: atom_id res chain seq x y z
N MET A 1 16.66 -17.98 9.57
CA MET A 1 16.89 -17.52 10.94
C MET A 1 18.25 -16.88 10.92
N SER A 2 18.29 -15.56 10.73
CA SER A 2 19.51 -14.76 10.82
C SER A 2 19.41 -14.01 12.15
N ASP A 3 20.28 -14.40 13.08
CA ASP A 3 20.52 -13.70 14.34
C ASP A 3 20.92 -12.24 14.02
N GLU A 4 19.98 -11.33 14.13
CA GLU A 4 20.33 -9.92 14.28
C GLU A 4 20.94 -9.77 15.70
N PRO A 5 22.10 -9.12 15.83
CA PRO A 5 22.69 -8.89 17.13
C PRO A 5 21.71 -8.14 18.01
N ASP A 6 21.58 -8.59 19.24
CA ASP A 6 20.70 -8.09 20.29
C ASP A 6 20.90 -6.56 20.45
N SER A 7 20.08 -5.80 19.71
CA SER A 7 20.16 -4.34 19.76
C SER A 7 19.71 -3.91 21.16
N PRO A 8 20.52 -3.12 21.87
CA PRO A 8 20.21 -2.75 23.24
C PRO A 8 18.84 -2.09 23.32
N PRO A 9 18.06 -2.37 24.37
CA PRO A 9 16.67 -1.95 24.50
C PRO A 9 16.50 -0.44 24.30
N LEU A 10 15.37 -0.06 23.71
CA LEU A 10 15.00 1.34 23.56
C LEU A 10 14.81 1.99 24.95
N PRO A 11 15.12 3.29 25.09
CA PRO A 11 14.80 4.05 26.30
C PRO A 11 13.29 3.97 26.62
N PRO A 12 12.92 4.01 27.93
CA PRO A 12 11.52 3.90 28.36
C PRO A 12 10.58 4.92 27.69
N GLU A 13 11.07 6.12 27.40
CA GLU A 13 10.32 7.19 26.71
C GLU A 13 9.99 6.83 25.26
N ALA A 14 10.89 6.12 24.59
CA ALA A 14 10.66 5.67 23.21
C ALA A 14 9.67 4.51 23.19
N GLU A 15 9.74 3.57 24.13
CA GLU A 15 8.77 2.49 24.25
C GLU A 15 7.38 3.01 24.62
N ALA A 16 7.29 3.98 25.53
CA ALA A 16 6.03 4.64 25.89
C ALA A 16 5.39 5.35 24.69
N PHE A 17 6.22 6.01 23.87
CA PHE A 17 5.76 6.64 22.63
C PHE A 17 5.23 5.61 21.63
N LEU A 18 5.92 4.49 21.40
CA LEU A 18 5.49 3.46 20.46
C LEU A 18 4.18 2.81 20.92
N ARG A 19 4.02 2.58 22.22
CA ARG A 19 2.76 2.13 22.83
C ARG A 19 1.64 3.12 22.59
N HIS A 20 1.87 4.42 22.83
CA HIS A 20 0.91 5.49 22.54
C HIS A 20 0.46 5.48 21.06
N LEU A 21 1.38 5.26 20.12
CA LEU A 21 1.03 5.17 18.70
C LEU A 21 0.16 3.95 18.38
N ALA A 22 0.46 2.80 18.99
CA ALA A 22 -0.29 1.57 18.76
C ALA A 22 -1.69 1.63 19.38
N GLU A 23 -1.79 1.96 20.66
CA GLU A 23 -3.01 1.83 21.46
C GLU A 23 -3.94 3.05 21.33
N GLN A 24 -3.38 4.26 21.48
CA GLN A 24 -4.19 5.48 21.52
C GLN A 24 -4.36 6.11 20.14
N LYS A 25 -3.31 6.13 19.31
CA LYS A 25 -3.38 6.69 17.95
C LYS A 25 -3.79 5.66 16.90
N ARG A 26 -3.87 4.39 17.24
CA ARG A 26 -4.26 3.28 16.37
C ARG A 26 -3.50 3.27 15.04
N TYR A 27 -2.18 3.54 15.11
CA TYR A 27 -1.33 3.45 13.95
C TYR A 27 -1.19 1.98 13.51
N SER A 28 -1.01 1.75 12.20
CA SER A 28 -0.81 0.40 11.70
C SER A 28 0.46 -0.22 12.30
N ALA A 29 0.45 -1.54 12.53
CA ALA A 29 1.62 -2.28 13.02
C ALA A 29 2.88 -2.00 12.18
N ARG A 30 2.73 -1.83 10.86
CA ARG A 30 3.82 -1.46 9.95
C ARG A 30 4.38 -0.08 10.26
N THR A 31 3.53 0.91 10.54
CA THR A 31 3.98 2.27 10.89
C THR A 31 4.71 2.27 12.21
N VAL A 32 4.18 1.57 13.23
CA VAL A 32 4.81 1.44 14.53
C VAL A 32 6.19 0.76 14.40
N ARG A 33 6.29 -0.32 13.62
CA ARG A 33 7.56 -1.00 13.33
C ARG A 33 8.58 -0.07 12.66
N ASN A 34 8.17 0.68 11.64
CA ASN A 34 9.05 1.62 10.96
C ASN A 34 9.55 2.72 11.90
N TYR A 35 8.69 3.20 12.80
CA TYR A 35 9.06 4.20 13.79
C TYR A 35 9.97 3.62 14.87
N ARG A 36 9.74 2.37 15.28
CA ARG A 36 10.64 1.63 16.16
C ARG A 36 12.05 1.57 15.57
N GLN A 37 12.19 1.09 14.35
CA GLN A 37 13.49 1.00 13.67
C GLN A 37 14.19 2.35 13.55
N ALA A 38 13.45 3.42 13.27
CA ALA A 38 14.01 4.76 13.22
C ALA A 38 14.53 5.22 14.60
N LEU A 39 13.81 4.93 15.69
CA LEU A 39 14.21 5.26 17.05
C LEU A 39 15.39 4.40 17.54
N GLU A 40 15.38 3.10 17.24
CA GLU A 40 16.48 2.19 17.54
C GLU A 40 17.80 2.68 16.94
N ARG A 41 17.76 3.05 15.66
CA ARG A 41 18.93 3.60 14.98
C ARG A 41 19.39 4.94 15.56
N PHE A 42 18.45 5.82 15.85
CA PHE A 42 18.77 7.12 16.44
C PHE A 42 19.38 6.97 17.84
N THR A 43 18.82 6.11 18.68
CA THR A 43 19.34 5.84 20.02
C THR A 43 20.69 5.13 19.99
N ALA A 44 20.91 4.22 19.06
CA ALA A 44 22.21 3.60 18.83
C ALA A 44 23.27 4.64 18.44
N TRP A 45 22.92 5.55 17.51
CA TRP A 45 23.80 6.65 17.12
C TRP A 45 24.14 7.57 18.31
N LEU A 46 23.16 7.92 19.17
CA LEU A 46 23.37 8.74 20.35
C LEU A 46 24.32 8.09 21.36
N ARG A 47 24.24 6.78 21.57
CA ARG A 47 25.16 6.03 22.44
C ARG A 47 26.59 6.08 21.92
N GLY A 48 26.80 6.12 20.61
CA GLY A 48 28.11 6.26 19.98
C GLY A 48 28.71 7.69 20.04
N GLN A 49 27.96 8.68 20.53
CA GLN A 49 28.48 10.03 20.68
C GLN A 49 29.25 10.19 22.01
N PRO A 50 30.24 11.10 22.07
CA PRO A 50 30.95 11.41 23.34
C PRO A 50 29.95 11.73 24.44
N GLY A 51 30.08 11.05 25.58
CA GLY A 51 29.21 11.21 26.75
C GLY A 51 27.89 10.46 26.68
N SER A 52 27.66 9.57 25.68
CA SER A 52 26.46 8.73 25.57
C SER A 52 25.15 9.52 25.80
N LEU A 53 24.74 10.28 24.81
CA LEU A 53 23.64 11.23 24.93
C LEU A 53 22.26 10.55 25.11
N HIS A 54 21.51 11.01 26.11
CA HIS A 54 20.12 10.60 26.29
C HIS A 54 19.19 11.29 25.25
N PRO A 55 18.20 10.62 24.68
CA PRO A 55 17.31 11.20 23.63
C PRO A 55 16.60 12.50 24.05
N LEU A 56 16.31 12.70 25.32
CA LEU A 56 15.69 13.94 25.82
C LEU A 56 16.68 15.11 26.00
N MET A 57 17.99 14.85 25.94
CA MET A 57 19.03 15.86 26.09
C MET A 57 19.68 16.28 24.77
N VAL A 58 19.03 15.97 23.67
CA VAL A 58 19.53 16.21 22.31
C VAL A 58 19.28 17.64 21.89
N SER A 59 20.31 18.31 21.34
CA SER A 59 20.20 19.64 20.72
C SER A 59 19.94 19.52 19.21
N SER A 60 19.53 20.63 18.58
CA SER A 60 19.35 20.73 17.14
C SER A 60 20.63 20.40 16.35
N ARG A 61 21.82 20.68 16.94
CA ARG A 61 23.13 20.34 16.34
C ARG A 61 23.30 18.81 16.23
N HIS A 62 22.95 18.06 17.26
CA HIS A 62 23.02 16.59 17.24
C HIS A 62 22.08 16.00 16.19
N VAL A 63 20.85 16.51 16.09
CA VAL A 63 19.88 16.03 15.08
C VAL A 63 20.39 16.31 13.66
N ARG A 64 20.92 17.50 13.39
CA ARG A 64 21.51 17.82 12.08
C ARG A 64 22.65 16.87 11.72
N ARG A 65 23.57 16.62 12.65
CA ARG A 65 24.68 15.69 12.45
C ARG A 65 24.15 14.28 12.15
N TYR A 66 23.22 13.77 12.95
CA TYR A 66 22.58 12.47 12.70
C TYR A 66 21.96 12.38 11.29
N LEU A 67 21.22 13.41 10.87
CA LEU A 67 20.59 13.43 9.56
C LEU A 67 21.61 13.50 8.42
N MET A 68 22.73 14.20 8.61
CA MET A 68 23.83 14.20 7.62
C MET A 68 24.45 12.81 7.49
N GLU A 69 24.79 12.16 8.59
CA GLU A 69 25.33 10.81 8.58
C GLU A 69 24.32 9.78 8.06
N LEU A 70 23.02 9.93 8.37
CA LEU A 70 21.98 9.08 7.84
C LEU A 70 21.88 9.15 6.31
N GLN A 71 22.09 10.33 5.72
CA GLN A 71 22.03 10.53 4.26
C GLN A 71 23.21 9.92 3.49
N THR A 72 24.33 9.61 4.16
CA THR A 72 25.44 8.89 3.54
C THR A 72 25.14 7.40 3.35
N VAL A 73 24.21 6.85 4.17
CA VAL A 73 23.88 5.41 4.18
C VAL A 73 22.53 5.13 3.51
N TYR A 74 21.59 6.08 3.58
CA TYR A 74 20.22 5.86 3.14
C TYR A 74 19.77 6.88 2.11
N GLU A 75 18.85 6.40 1.25
CA GLU A 75 18.14 7.27 0.32
C GLU A 75 17.36 8.36 1.06
N ARG A 76 17.16 9.51 0.39
CA ARG A 76 16.41 10.68 0.89
C ARG A 76 15.02 10.33 1.43
N ARG A 77 14.35 9.33 0.85
CA ARG A 77 13.02 8.86 1.29
C ARG A 77 13.07 8.20 2.66
N THR A 78 14.07 7.36 2.90
CA THR A 78 14.30 6.72 4.21
C THR A 78 14.69 7.74 5.26
N SER A 79 15.57 8.70 4.92
CA SER A 79 15.95 9.80 5.81
C SER A 79 14.74 10.65 6.23
N ASN A 80 13.81 10.92 5.31
CA ASN A 80 12.55 11.61 5.62
C ASN A 80 11.62 10.79 6.52
N LEU A 81 11.62 9.45 6.39
CA LEU A 81 10.87 8.58 7.29
C LEU A 81 11.43 8.68 8.73
N HIS A 82 12.74 8.60 8.88
CA HIS A 82 13.39 8.79 10.18
C HIS A 82 13.08 10.16 10.79
N LEU A 83 13.19 11.22 10.00
CA LEU A 83 12.84 12.58 10.43
C LEU A 83 11.38 12.69 10.89
N SER A 84 10.46 12.03 10.18
CA SER A 84 9.05 11.99 10.55
C SER A 84 8.81 11.25 11.88
N ALA A 85 9.49 10.12 12.09
CA ALA A 85 9.44 9.38 13.35
C ALA A 85 9.97 10.23 14.52
N LEU A 86 11.14 10.87 14.36
CA LEU A 86 11.73 11.74 15.37
C LEU A 86 10.85 12.96 15.68
N ARG A 87 10.27 13.62 14.65
CA ARG A 87 9.31 14.72 14.86
C ARG A 87 8.10 14.28 15.67
N SER A 88 7.58 13.10 15.38
CA SER A 88 6.43 12.54 16.11
C SER A 88 6.81 12.22 17.56
N PHE A 89 8.00 11.64 17.78
CA PHE A 89 8.53 11.34 19.11
C PHE A 89 8.72 12.61 19.95
N TYR A 90 9.44 13.61 19.44
CA TYR A 90 9.70 14.85 20.21
C TYR A 90 8.44 15.68 20.42
N ARG A 91 7.47 15.65 19.50
CA ARG A 91 6.15 16.24 19.72
C ARG A 91 5.38 15.55 20.85
N TYR A 92 5.53 14.23 20.98
CA TYR A 92 4.96 13.48 22.09
C TYR A 92 5.63 13.86 23.41
N GLN A 93 6.96 13.93 23.47
CA GLN A 93 7.70 14.32 24.67
C GLN A 93 7.38 15.76 25.10
N LEU A 94 7.26 16.70 24.15
CA LEU A 94 6.86 18.08 24.42
C LEU A 94 5.46 18.15 25.05
N ARG A 95 4.49 17.36 24.56
CA ARG A 95 3.14 17.30 25.16
C ARG A 95 3.12 16.73 26.57
N LEU A 96 4.08 15.89 26.92
CA LEU A 96 4.24 15.34 28.26
C LEU A 96 5.04 16.27 29.20
N GLY A 97 5.50 17.42 28.73
CA GLY A 97 6.36 18.33 29.51
C GLY A 97 7.74 17.76 29.78
N LYS A 98 8.19 16.71 29.09
CA LYS A 98 9.51 16.09 29.27
C LYS A 98 10.65 16.91 28.65
N ILE A 99 10.32 17.79 27.74
CA ILE A 99 11.23 18.77 27.10
C ILE A 99 10.49 20.10 26.93
N GLU A 100 11.21 21.19 26.97
CA GLU A 100 10.66 22.55 26.81
C GLU A 100 10.52 22.93 25.32
N ALA A 101 11.43 22.43 24.47
CA ALA A 101 11.44 22.72 23.06
C ALA A 101 11.85 21.48 22.25
N SER A 102 11.32 21.38 21.02
CA SER A 102 11.71 20.29 20.12
C SER A 102 13.07 20.54 19.48
N PRO A 103 14.04 19.61 19.58
CA PRO A 103 15.34 19.74 18.91
C PRO A 103 15.22 19.71 17.37
N LEU A 104 14.02 19.42 16.83
CA LEU A 104 13.74 19.42 15.39
C LEU A 104 13.10 20.74 14.92
N ALA A 105 12.95 21.75 15.77
CA ALA A 105 12.43 23.04 15.35
C ALA A 105 13.34 23.64 14.25
N GLY A 106 12.73 24.06 13.14
CA GLY A 106 13.45 24.63 12.00
C GLY A 106 14.32 23.65 11.19
N ILE A 107 14.30 22.34 11.48
CA ILE A 107 15.02 21.34 10.68
C ILE A 107 14.11 20.85 9.55
N SER A 108 14.54 21.04 8.30
CA SER A 108 13.89 20.50 7.10
C SER A 108 14.52 19.18 6.70
N GLY A 109 13.72 18.28 6.16
CA GLY A 109 14.23 17.06 5.54
C GLY A 109 14.81 17.31 4.14
N PRO A 110 15.56 16.36 3.58
CA PRO A 110 16.06 16.47 2.23
C PRO A 110 14.88 16.62 1.25
N LYS A 111 15.03 17.56 0.31
CA LYS A 111 14.03 17.74 -0.74
C LYS A 111 13.96 16.46 -1.60
N LEU A 112 12.78 15.87 -1.68
CA LEU A 112 12.52 14.79 -2.62
C LEU A 112 12.33 15.37 -4.01
N GLU A 113 12.99 14.78 -4.99
CA GLU A 113 12.69 15.10 -6.38
C GLU A 113 11.24 14.73 -6.65
N LYS A 114 10.48 15.69 -7.14
CA LYS A 114 9.13 15.45 -7.65
C LYS A 114 9.27 14.79 -9.03
N LYS A 115 9.50 13.46 -9.04
CA LYS A 115 9.37 12.71 -10.30
C LYS A 115 7.90 12.79 -10.69
N LEU A 116 7.65 13.19 -11.94
CA LEU A 116 6.29 13.10 -12.49
C LEU A 116 5.79 11.67 -12.28
N PRO A 117 4.56 11.50 -11.79
CA PRO A 117 4.01 10.19 -11.59
C PRO A 117 3.96 9.46 -12.93
N LYS A 118 4.75 8.39 -13.06
CA LYS A 118 4.69 7.52 -14.22
C LYS A 118 3.41 6.68 -14.11
N PHE A 119 2.53 6.80 -15.05
CA PHE A 119 1.37 5.91 -15.23
C PHE A 119 1.53 5.14 -16.55
N LEU A 120 0.87 4.01 -16.64
CA LEU A 120 0.86 3.21 -17.86
C LEU A 120 -0.25 3.73 -18.78
N THR A 121 0.03 3.84 -20.06
CA THR A 121 -1.01 4.08 -21.07
C THR A 121 -1.94 2.87 -21.19
N GLU A 122 -3.13 3.05 -21.76
CA GLU A 122 -4.07 1.95 -21.98
C GLU A 122 -3.45 0.82 -22.83
N LYS A 123 -2.65 1.16 -23.84
CA LYS A 123 -1.90 0.18 -24.65
C LYS A 123 -0.91 -0.63 -23.82
N GLN A 124 -0.17 0.01 -22.93
CA GLN A 124 0.76 -0.65 -22.03
C GLN A 124 0.05 -1.55 -21.00
N ILE A 125 -1.09 -1.10 -20.49
CA ILE A 125 -1.94 -1.93 -19.63
C ILE A 125 -2.46 -3.15 -20.39
N ALA A 126 -2.97 -2.99 -21.60
CA ALA A 126 -3.44 -4.11 -22.41
C ALA A 126 -2.33 -5.14 -22.68
N LEU A 127 -1.11 -4.67 -22.98
CA LEU A 127 0.06 -5.54 -23.17
C LEU A 127 0.40 -6.32 -21.89
N LEU A 128 0.38 -5.64 -20.73
CA LEU A 128 0.62 -6.25 -19.42
C LEU A 128 -0.42 -7.33 -19.08
N LEU A 129 -1.70 -7.02 -19.28
CA LEU A 129 -2.83 -7.91 -19.00
C LEU A 129 -2.87 -9.14 -19.94
N ALA A 130 -2.30 -9.04 -21.14
CA ALA A 130 -2.17 -10.15 -22.07
C ALA A 130 -1.06 -11.15 -21.69
N GLY A 131 -0.15 -10.77 -20.80
CA GLY A 131 1.02 -11.55 -20.41
C GLY A 131 0.72 -12.98 -19.96
N PRO A 132 -0.21 -13.23 -19.03
CA PRO A 132 -0.56 -14.59 -18.59
C PRO A 132 -1.06 -15.49 -19.72
N LYS A 133 -1.91 -14.95 -20.60
CA LYS A 133 -2.42 -15.71 -21.76
C LYS A 133 -1.27 -16.09 -22.72
N ARG A 134 -0.40 -15.14 -23.03
CA ARG A 134 0.78 -15.39 -23.89
C ARG A 134 1.71 -16.46 -23.33
N LEU A 135 1.95 -16.44 -22.00
CA LEU A 135 2.79 -17.47 -21.37
C LEU A 135 2.12 -18.84 -21.36
N LEU A 136 0.79 -18.90 -21.21
CA LEU A 136 0.03 -20.15 -21.31
C LEU A 136 0.09 -20.72 -22.71
N GLU A 137 -0.14 -19.91 -23.75
CA GLU A 137 -0.07 -20.30 -25.16
C GLU A 137 1.32 -20.81 -25.55
N ASN A 138 2.37 -20.33 -24.91
CA ASN A 138 3.75 -20.79 -25.09
C ASN A 138 4.15 -21.93 -24.13
N GLU A 139 3.18 -22.52 -23.41
CA GLU A 139 3.41 -23.60 -22.43
C GLU A 139 4.43 -23.27 -21.34
N ALA A 140 4.65 -21.97 -21.07
CA ALA A 140 5.64 -21.48 -20.08
C ALA A 140 5.10 -21.40 -18.64
N ILE A 141 3.77 -21.52 -18.47
CA ILE A 141 3.09 -21.60 -17.17
C ILE A 141 1.85 -22.49 -17.26
N GLU A 142 1.48 -23.06 -16.12
CA GLU A 142 0.29 -23.89 -15.97
C GLU A 142 -1.02 -23.07 -16.02
N PRO A 143 -2.16 -23.67 -16.44
CA PRO A 143 -3.46 -23.02 -16.50
C PRO A 143 -3.89 -22.34 -15.19
N PHE A 144 -3.62 -22.98 -14.04
CA PHE A 144 -3.87 -22.40 -12.72
C PHE A 144 -3.14 -21.05 -12.55
N THR A 145 -1.83 -21.03 -12.86
CA THR A 145 -1.00 -19.84 -12.71
C THR A 145 -1.45 -18.74 -13.69
N ALA A 146 -1.74 -19.11 -14.93
CA ALA A 146 -2.21 -18.16 -15.95
C ALA A 146 -3.51 -17.48 -15.55
N LEU A 147 -4.51 -18.25 -15.11
CA LEU A 147 -5.82 -17.69 -14.75
C LEU A 147 -5.77 -16.90 -13.45
N ARG A 148 -5.00 -17.38 -12.43
CA ARG A 148 -4.76 -16.64 -11.19
C ARG A 148 -4.08 -15.29 -11.45
N ASP A 149 -3.00 -15.29 -12.23
CA ASP A 149 -2.22 -14.08 -12.49
C ASP A 149 -3.00 -13.07 -13.33
N ARG A 150 -3.79 -13.55 -14.28
CA ARG A 150 -4.75 -12.73 -15.02
C ARG A 150 -5.79 -12.11 -14.08
N LEU A 151 -6.39 -12.91 -13.19
CA LEU A 151 -7.35 -12.41 -12.20
C LEU A 151 -6.74 -11.34 -11.29
N VAL A 152 -5.51 -11.54 -10.79
CA VAL A 152 -4.79 -10.54 -9.99
C VAL A 152 -4.67 -9.21 -10.76
N MET A 153 -4.26 -9.25 -12.01
CA MET A 153 -4.04 -8.03 -12.80
C MET A 153 -5.35 -7.35 -13.19
N GLU A 154 -6.38 -8.12 -13.57
CA GLU A 154 -7.71 -7.56 -13.87
C GLU A 154 -8.33 -6.90 -12.62
N LEU A 155 -8.19 -7.49 -11.43
CA LEU A 155 -8.65 -6.86 -10.19
C LEU A 155 -7.83 -5.60 -9.83
N LEU A 156 -6.50 -5.62 -10.02
CA LEU A 156 -5.66 -4.44 -9.77
C LEU A 156 -6.06 -3.24 -10.65
N TYR A 157 -6.30 -3.50 -11.93
CA TYR A 157 -6.64 -2.45 -12.89
C TYR A 157 -8.15 -2.22 -12.98
N GLY A 158 -8.98 -3.26 -13.12
CA GLY A 158 -10.42 -3.14 -13.30
C GLY A 158 -11.18 -2.68 -12.04
N GLY A 159 -10.65 -2.96 -10.84
CA GLY A 159 -11.25 -2.51 -9.57
C GLY A 159 -10.43 -1.45 -8.83
N GLY A 160 -9.23 -1.13 -9.31
CA GLY A 160 -8.35 -0.15 -8.67
C GLY A 160 -7.99 -0.49 -7.22
N PHE A 161 -7.89 -1.77 -6.86
CA PHE A 161 -7.58 -2.20 -5.49
C PHE A 161 -6.16 -1.84 -5.05
N ARG A 162 -5.96 -1.57 -3.76
CA ARG A 162 -4.61 -1.60 -3.19
C ARG A 162 -4.12 -3.04 -3.14
N VAL A 163 -2.82 -3.27 -3.33
CA VAL A 163 -2.26 -4.63 -3.32
C VAL A 163 -2.53 -5.39 -2.01
N SER A 164 -2.60 -4.70 -0.87
CA SER A 164 -2.97 -5.31 0.41
C SER A 164 -4.44 -5.69 0.46
N GLU A 165 -5.32 -4.81 -0.03
CA GLU A 165 -6.76 -5.08 -0.14
C GLU A 165 -7.00 -6.30 -1.06
N LEU A 166 -6.29 -6.33 -2.17
CA LEU A 166 -6.35 -7.44 -3.12
C LEU A 166 -5.90 -8.77 -2.50
N SER A 167 -4.79 -8.77 -1.76
CA SER A 167 -4.32 -9.96 -1.02
C SER A 167 -5.34 -10.44 0.02
N ASP A 168 -6.08 -9.52 0.64
CA ASP A 168 -7.03 -9.82 1.72
C ASP A 168 -8.44 -10.19 1.22
N LEU A 169 -8.69 -10.18 -0.12
CA LEU A 169 -10.00 -10.51 -0.68
C LEU A 169 -10.45 -11.94 -0.34
N ASN A 170 -11.70 -12.06 0.08
CA ASN A 170 -12.43 -13.31 0.23
C ASN A 170 -13.61 -13.35 -0.73
N TYR A 171 -14.14 -14.53 -1.04
CA TYR A 171 -15.30 -14.65 -1.93
C TYR A 171 -16.52 -13.88 -1.43
N GLY A 172 -16.77 -13.84 -0.11
CA GLY A 172 -17.85 -13.04 0.47
C GLY A 172 -17.67 -11.53 0.38
N THR A 173 -16.53 -11.04 -0.11
CA THR A 173 -16.29 -9.62 -0.39
C THR A 173 -17.04 -9.15 -1.64
N PHE A 174 -17.32 -10.07 -2.57
CA PHE A 174 -17.96 -9.78 -3.84
C PHE A 174 -19.48 -10.02 -3.78
N ASP A 175 -20.22 -9.05 -4.25
CA ASP A 175 -21.59 -9.24 -4.69
C ASP A 175 -21.56 -9.46 -6.22
N GLU A 176 -21.60 -10.73 -6.62
CA GLU A 176 -21.50 -11.13 -8.03
C GLU A 176 -22.72 -10.67 -8.85
N GLN A 177 -23.89 -10.46 -8.23
CA GLN A 177 -25.08 -9.97 -8.90
C GLN A 177 -24.98 -8.48 -9.20
N SER A 178 -24.52 -7.71 -8.24
CA SER A 178 -24.34 -6.27 -8.45
C SER A 178 -23.01 -5.91 -9.12
N GLY A 179 -22.03 -6.82 -9.25
CA GLY A 179 -20.71 -6.55 -9.81
C GLY A 179 -19.88 -5.59 -8.94
N VAL A 180 -20.03 -5.65 -7.61
CA VAL A 180 -19.39 -4.75 -6.68
C VAL A 180 -18.63 -5.54 -5.63
N ALA A 181 -17.43 -5.07 -5.26
CA ALA A 181 -16.70 -5.56 -4.12
C ALA A 181 -16.78 -4.58 -2.94
N ARG A 182 -17.03 -5.11 -1.73
CA ARG A 182 -17.01 -4.36 -0.49
C ARG A 182 -15.64 -4.42 0.14
N ILE A 183 -14.90 -3.31 0.13
CA ILE A 183 -13.51 -3.24 0.57
C ILE A 183 -13.40 -2.49 1.88
N ARG A 184 -12.77 -3.13 2.86
CA ARG A 184 -12.45 -2.54 4.14
C ARG A 184 -11.11 -1.83 4.10
N GLY A 185 -11.14 -0.50 4.22
CA GLY A 185 -9.96 0.36 4.19
C GLY A 185 -9.33 0.60 5.56
N LYS A 186 -8.35 1.50 5.59
CA LYS A 186 -7.68 1.93 6.83
C LYS A 186 -8.68 2.55 7.82
N GLY A 187 -8.61 2.12 9.08
CA GLY A 187 -9.50 2.60 10.13
C GLY A 187 -10.89 1.96 10.13
N GLY A 188 -11.07 0.81 9.44
CA GLY A 188 -12.33 0.08 9.43
C GLY A 188 -13.41 0.67 8.52
N LYS A 189 -13.11 1.74 7.77
CA LYS A 189 -14.05 2.32 6.81
C LYS A 189 -14.21 1.39 5.61
N GLU A 190 -15.45 1.11 5.24
CA GLU A 190 -15.79 0.32 4.06
C GLU A 190 -16.05 1.24 2.87
N ARG A 191 -15.72 0.76 1.68
CA ARG A 191 -16.12 1.38 0.42
C ARG A 191 -16.57 0.32 -0.57
N LEU A 192 -17.43 0.71 -1.48
CA LEU A 192 -17.85 -0.11 -2.59
C LEU A 192 -16.98 0.17 -3.81
N CYS A 193 -16.49 -0.90 -4.43
CA CYS A 193 -15.67 -0.84 -5.63
C CYS A 193 -16.40 -1.59 -6.74
N PRO A 194 -16.90 -0.93 -7.78
CA PRO A 194 -17.31 -1.61 -9.00
C PRO A 194 -16.14 -2.45 -9.54
N VAL A 195 -16.44 -3.64 -9.99
CA VAL A 195 -15.49 -4.56 -10.57
C VAL A 195 -15.90 -4.74 -12.03
N GLY A 196 -14.98 -4.48 -12.96
CA GLY A 196 -15.26 -4.61 -14.39
C GLY A 196 -15.69 -6.03 -14.78
N GLU A 197 -16.48 -6.12 -15.83
CA GLU A 197 -17.04 -7.41 -16.30
C GLU A 197 -15.96 -8.46 -16.56
N VAL A 198 -14.86 -8.06 -17.18
CA VAL A 198 -13.71 -8.96 -17.46
C VAL A 198 -13.10 -9.53 -16.17
N ALA A 199 -12.98 -8.73 -15.12
CA ALA A 199 -12.46 -9.20 -13.83
C ALA A 199 -13.44 -10.16 -13.14
N LEU A 200 -14.74 -9.90 -13.23
CA LEU A 200 -15.78 -10.81 -12.71
C LEU A 200 -15.83 -12.14 -13.46
N GLU A 201 -15.70 -12.11 -14.77
CA GLU A 201 -15.58 -13.35 -15.57
C GLU A 201 -14.34 -14.16 -15.18
N CYS A 202 -13.18 -13.51 -15.06
CA CYS A 202 -11.97 -14.17 -14.58
C CYS A 202 -12.17 -14.79 -13.19
N LEU A 203 -12.85 -14.07 -12.27
CA LEU A 203 -13.17 -14.55 -10.93
C LEU A 203 -14.05 -15.83 -10.99
N LYS A 204 -15.11 -15.79 -11.78
CA LYS A 204 -16.03 -16.95 -11.96
C LYS A 204 -15.30 -18.14 -12.56
N MET A 205 -14.50 -17.93 -13.59
CA MET A 205 -13.70 -18.97 -14.23
C MET A 205 -12.70 -19.59 -13.25
N PHE A 206 -11.96 -18.76 -12.51
CA PHE A 206 -11.00 -19.24 -11.52
C PHE A 206 -11.67 -20.05 -10.43
N ARG A 207 -12.80 -19.55 -9.88
CA ARG A 207 -13.58 -20.26 -8.87
C ARG A 207 -14.09 -21.61 -9.39
N ALA A 208 -14.67 -21.64 -10.59
CA ALA A 208 -15.21 -22.86 -11.16
C ALA A 208 -14.16 -23.95 -11.43
N GLN A 209 -12.93 -23.55 -11.81
CA GLN A 209 -11.88 -24.50 -12.16
C GLN A 209 -11.02 -24.93 -10.95
N PHE A 210 -10.69 -23.99 -10.07
CA PHE A 210 -9.64 -24.20 -9.06
C PHE A 210 -10.08 -23.96 -7.61
N ALA A 211 -11.27 -23.42 -7.38
CA ALA A 211 -11.75 -23.07 -6.04
C ALA A 211 -13.27 -23.35 -5.87
N ARG A 212 -13.76 -24.41 -6.50
CA ARG A 212 -15.20 -24.75 -6.57
C ARG A 212 -15.87 -24.90 -5.20
N HIS A 213 -15.15 -25.39 -4.21
CA HIS A 213 -15.67 -25.61 -2.84
C HIS A 213 -15.40 -24.45 -1.89
N SER A 214 -14.87 -23.34 -2.37
CA SER A 214 -14.57 -22.20 -1.53
C SER A 214 -15.82 -21.50 -1.03
N GLY A 215 -15.89 -21.28 0.29
CA GLY A 215 -16.93 -20.54 0.97
C GLY A 215 -16.68 -19.02 1.00
N PRO A 216 -17.60 -18.25 1.59
CA PRO A 216 -17.49 -16.79 1.64
C PRO A 216 -16.23 -16.26 2.36
N GLN A 217 -15.69 -17.00 3.33
CA GLN A 217 -14.52 -16.61 4.11
C GLN A 217 -13.19 -17.04 3.47
N ASP A 218 -13.24 -17.86 2.43
CA ASP A 218 -12.05 -18.37 1.78
C ASP A 218 -11.40 -17.31 0.88
N PRO A 219 -10.06 -17.30 0.79
CA PRO A 219 -9.33 -16.35 -0.01
C PRO A 219 -9.61 -16.54 -1.52
N VAL A 220 -9.83 -15.46 -2.23
CA VAL A 220 -9.99 -15.47 -3.70
C VAL A 220 -8.67 -15.79 -4.38
N LEU A 221 -7.59 -15.17 -3.95
CA LEU A 221 -6.27 -15.34 -4.54
C LEU A 221 -5.46 -16.33 -3.73
N ILE A 222 -5.19 -17.48 -4.32
CA ILE A 222 -4.50 -18.59 -3.65
C ILE A 222 -3.24 -19.02 -4.41
N THR A 223 -2.34 -19.68 -3.70
CA THR A 223 -1.22 -20.43 -4.28
C THR A 223 -1.70 -21.81 -4.74
N GLU A 224 -0.88 -22.56 -5.45
CA GLU A 224 -1.16 -23.96 -5.84
C GLU A 224 -1.44 -24.87 -4.63
N GLN A 225 -0.89 -24.52 -3.45
CA GLN A 225 -1.15 -25.24 -2.20
C GLN A 225 -2.41 -24.74 -1.47
N GLY A 226 -3.27 -23.94 -2.10
CA GLY A 226 -4.50 -23.40 -1.52
C GLY A 226 -4.32 -22.29 -0.47
N ARG A 227 -3.09 -21.81 -0.23
CA ARG A 227 -2.84 -20.74 0.75
C ARG A 227 -3.03 -19.37 0.11
N ARG A 228 -3.48 -18.39 0.89
CA ARG A 228 -3.64 -16.99 0.48
C ARG A 228 -2.39 -16.44 -0.21
N LEU A 229 -2.56 -15.79 -1.35
CA LEU A 229 -1.48 -15.17 -2.10
C LEU A 229 -1.01 -13.89 -1.39
N SER A 230 0.25 -13.88 -0.95
CA SER A 230 0.80 -12.75 -0.20
C SER A 230 1.08 -11.53 -1.11
N VAL A 231 1.06 -10.34 -0.51
CA VAL A 231 1.45 -9.07 -1.17
C VAL A 231 2.81 -9.18 -1.87
N ARG A 232 3.77 -9.84 -1.23
CA ARG A 232 5.12 -10.04 -1.80
C ARG A 232 5.08 -10.87 -3.08
N ARG A 233 4.30 -11.95 -3.11
CA ARG A 233 4.13 -12.79 -4.32
C ARG A 233 3.44 -12.03 -5.44
N ILE A 234 2.41 -11.24 -5.14
CA ILE A 234 1.76 -10.38 -6.14
C ILE A 234 2.75 -9.38 -6.74
N GLN A 235 3.61 -8.77 -5.92
CA GLN A 235 4.63 -7.84 -6.40
C GLN A 235 5.68 -8.51 -7.29
N LEU A 236 6.12 -9.72 -6.93
CA LEU A 236 7.10 -10.49 -7.73
C LEU A 236 6.48 -10.94 -9.06
N MET A 237 5.24 -11.44 -9.02
CA MET A 237 4.47 -11.79 -10.21
C MET A 237 4.37 -10.59 -11.16
N LEU A 238 3.95 -9.43 -10.64
CA LEU A 238 3.84 -8.21 -11.46
C LEU A 238 5.16 -7.84 -12.13
N LYS A 239 6.28 -7.93 -11.42
CA LYS A 239 7.61 -7.65 -12.00
C LYS A 239 7.91 -8.57 -13.18
N ARG A 240 7.65 -9.88 -13.05
CA ARG A 240 7.82 -10.82 -14.15
C ARG A 240 7.05 -10.39 -15.40
N TYR A 241 5.80 -9.96 -15.25
CA TYR A 241 5.00 -9.54 -16.41
C TYR A 241 5.40 -8.17 -16.96
N LEU A 242 5.93 -7.29 -16.14
CA LEU A 242 6.54 -6.03 -16.62
C LEU A 242 7.76 -6.31 -17.49
N ASP A 243 8.61 -7.24 -17.07
CA ASP A 243 9.79 -7.67 -17.85
C ASP A 243 9.38 -8.27 -19.18
N LEU A 244 8.38 -9.16 -19.20
CA LEU A 244 7.85 -9.78 -20.41
C LEU A 244 7.19 -8.79 -21.38
N ALA A 245 6.72 -7.66 -20.88
CA ALA A 245 6.10 -6.60 -21.66
C ALA A 245 7.08 -5.46 -22.02
N ASP A 246 8.35 -5.59 -21.69
CA ASP A 246 9.39 -4.55 -21.84
C ASP A 246 8.93 -3.21 -21.21
N LEU A 247 8.33 -3.27 -20.04
CA LEU A 247 7.84 -2.12 -19.30
C LEU A 247 8.78 -1.79 -18.12
N PRO A 248 8.84 -0.51 -17.69
CA PRO A 248 9.77 -0.09 -16.64
C PRO A 248 9.63 -0.88 -15.34
N HIS A 249 10.70 -1.44 -14.82
CA HIS A 249 10.77 -2.23 -13.57
C HIS A 249 10.38 -1.46 -12.31
N ASP A 250 10.39 -0.12 -12.34
CA ASP A 250 9.99 0.72 -11.21
C ASP A 250 8.47 0.84 -11.07
N LEU A 251 7.71 0.19 -11.96
CA LEU A 251 6.27 0.09 -11.86
C LEU A 251 5.84 -0.85 -10.70
N THR A 252 4.84 -0.42 -9.99
CA THR A 252 4.33 -1.10 -8.79
C THR A 252 2.80 -1.23 -8.87
N PRO A 253 2.16 -2.11 -8.06
CA PRO A 253 0.70 -2.15 -7.99
C PRO A 253 0.07 -0.79 -7.71
N HIS A 254 0.75 0.07 -6.97
CA HIS A 254 0.27 1.43 -6.69
C HIS A 254 0.25 2.31 -7.95
N LYS A 255 1.22 2.13 -8.87
CA LYS A 255 1.24 2.84 -10.15
C LYS A 255 0.17 2.33 -11.12
N ILE A 256 -0.18 1.02 -11.10
CA ILE A 256 -1.32 0.47 -11.86
C ILE A 256 -2.62 1.11 -11.37
N ARG A 257 -2.82 1.17 -10.06
CA ARG A 257 -3.98 1.87 -9.48
C ARG A 257 -3.99 3.37 -9.82
N HIS A 258 -2.84 4.01 -9.93
CA HIS A 258 -2.74 5.40 -10.40
C HIS A 258 -3.15 5.51 -11.87
N SER A 259 -2.70 4.58 -12.73
CA SER A 259 -3.15 4.50 -14.13
C SER A 259 -4.67 4.31 -14.23
N TYR A 260 -5.27 3.43 -13.41
CA TYR A 260 -6.72 3.30 -13.30
C TYR A 260 -7.41 4.63 -13.03
N ALA A 261 -6.94 5.39 -12.02
CA ALA A 261 -7.53 6.68 -11.68
C ALA A 261 -7.38 7.70 -12.81
N THR A 262 -6.20 7.75 -13.44
CA THR A 262 -5.90 8.67 -14.55
C THR A 262 -6.79 8.36 -15.75
N HIS A 263 -6.89 7.09 -16.15
CA HIS A 263 -7.73 6.70 -17.30
C HIS A 263 -9.22 7.00 -17.07
N LEU A 264 -9.73 6.79 -15.84
CA LEU A 264 -11.10 7.20 -15.52
C LEU A 264 -11.31 8.70 -15.70
N LEU A 265 -10.36 9.53 -15.21
CA LEU A 265 -10.44 10.99 -15.33
C LEU A 265 -10.31 11.46 -16.78
N ASP A 266 -9.38 10.88 -17.54
CA ASP A 266 -9.14 11.18 -18.95
C ASP A 266 -10.38 10.84 -19.80
N ASN A 267 -11.14 9.79 -19.39
CA ASN A 267 -12.39 9.37 -20.01
C ASN A 267 -13.62 10.08 -19.41
N GLY A 268 -13.43 11.20 -18.72
CA GLY A 268 -14.50 12.09 -18.28
C GLY A 268 -15.19 11.71 -16.96
N ALA A 269 -14.61 10.82 -16.15
CA ALA A 269 -15.14 10.53 -14.82
C ALA A 269 -15.01 11.74 -13.87
N ASP A 270 -16.04 11.96 -13.05
CA ASP A 270 -16.00 12.99 -12.00
C ASP A 270 -14.91 12.69 -10.96
N LEU A 271 -14.09 13.70 -10.64
CA LEU A 271 -12.97 13.57 -9.71
C LEU A 271 -13.40 13.09 -8.32
N ARG A 272 -14.57 13.53 -7.82
CA ARG A 272 -15.07 13.13 -6.49
C ARG A 272 -15.45 11.66 -6.47
N LEU A 273 -16.10 11.18 -7.54
CA LEU A 273 -16.44 9.77 -7.66
C LEU A 273 -15.17 8.89 -7.75
N VAL A 274 -14.15 9.32 -8.48
CA VAL A 274 -12.85 8.62 -8.53
C VAL A 274 -12.17 8.62 -7.15
N GLN A 275 -12.22 9.71 -6.39
CA GLN A 275 -11.71 9.77 -5.03
C GLN A 275 -12.47 8.83 -4.08
N GLU A 276 -13.79 8.70 -4.22
CA GLU A 276 -14.61 7.75 -3.48
C GLU A 276 -14.21 6.30 -3.78
N LEU A 277 -14.10 5.94 -5.06
CA LEU A 277 -13.64 4.61 -5.50
C LEU A 277 -12.27 4.26 -4.91
N LEU A 278 -11.38 5.23 -4.88
CA LEU A 278 -10.05 5.04 -4.35
C LEU A 278 -9.99 5.06 -2.82
N GLY A 279 -11.04 5.50 -2.12
CA GLY A 279 -11.07 5.59 -0.67
C GLY A 279 -10.00 6.54 -0.13
N HIS A 280 -9.93 7.76 -0.67
CA HIS A 280 -9.07 8.83 -0.16
C HIS A 280 -9.66 9.41 1.12
N ALA A 281 -8.88 9.46 2.19
CA ALA A 281 -9.31 9.75 3.56
C ALA A 281 -9.69 11.23 3.84
N SER A 282 -9.72 12.13 2.86
CA SER A 282 -9.82 13.58 3.10
C SER A 282 -11.24 14.16 3.03
N LEU A 283 -12.25 13.38 2.75
CA LEU A 283 -13.63 13.85 2.89
C LEU A 283 -14.30 13.13 4.07
N SER A 284 -14.48 13.89 5.14
CA SER A 284 -15.20 13.49 6.34
C SER A 284 -16.67 13.30 5.99
N THR A 285 -17.09 12.06 5.78
CA THR A 285 -18.46 11.65 6.08
C THR A 285 -18.53 10.13 5.97
N THR A 286 -19.12 9.51 6.97
CA THR A 286 -19.69 8.18 6.89
C THR A 286 -20.89 8.30 5.94
N GLN A 287 -20.64 8.30 4.63
CA GLN A 287 -21.72 8.24 3.67
C GLN A 287 -22.33 6.84 3.73
N ILE A 288 -23.58 6.77 4.14
CA ILE A 288 -24.42 5.58 3.97
C ILE A 288 -24.58 5.41 2.46
N TYR A 289 -23.91 4.39 1.89
CA TYR A 289 -24.07 4.06 0.48
C TYR A 289 -25.52 3.62 0.24
N THR A 290 -26.30 4.48 -0.38
CA THR A 290 -27.64 4.15 -0.86
C THR A 290 -27.57 3.41 -2.20
N HIS A 291 -28.61 2.69 -2.57
CA HIS A 291 -28.71 2.03 -3.89
C HIS A 291 -28.45 3.01 -5.06
N VAL A 292 -28.87 4.26 -4.90
CA VAL A 292 -28.65 5.34 -5.89
C VAL A 292 -27.16 5.67 -6.04
N SER A 293 -26.39 5.71 -4.96
CA SER A 293 -24.95 5.96 -5.02
C SER A 293 -24.17 4.81 -5.69
N VAL A 294 -24.58 3.56 -5.44
CA VAL A 294 -23.99 2.37 -6.08
C VAL A 294 -24.24 2.37 -7.59
N ALA A 295 -25.47 2.63 -8.01
CA ALA A 295 -25.83 2.70 -9.42
C ALA A 295 -25.02 3.80 -10.15
N ARG A 296 -24.85 4.96 -9.54
CA ARG A 296 -24.05 6.06 -10.08
C ARG A 296 -22.56 5.70 -10.21
N LEU A 297 -21.98 5.04 -9.20
CA LEU A 297 -20.59 4.59 -9.26
C LEU A 297 -20.38 3.55 -10.37
N LYS A 298 -21.30 2.61 -10.53
CA LYS A 298 -21.25 1.60 -11.60
C LYS A 298 -21.41 2.21 -12.99
N ASP A 299 -22.34 3.12 -13.15
CA ASP A 299 -22.58 3.79 -14.43
C ASP A 299 -21.36 4.61 -14.85
N MET A 300 -20.79 5.38 -13.93
CA MET A 300 -19.56 6.11 -14.17
C MET A 300 -18.41 5.17 -14.52
N HIS A 301 -18.21 4.09 -13.75
CA HIS A 301 -17.18 3.09 -14.01
C HIS A 301 -17.34 2.48 -15.39
N ARG A 302 -18.56 2.04 -15.75
CA ARG A 302 -18.88 1.45 -17.06
C ARG A 302 -18.63 2.40 -18.23
N ARG A 303 -18.90 3.71 -18.07
CA ARG A 303 -18.69 4.70 -19.12
C ARG A 303 -17.23 5.11 -19.30
N ALA A 304 -16.48 5.17 -18.20
CA ALA A 304 -15.15 5.75 -18.20
C ALA A 304 -14.01 4.73 -18.10
N HIS A 305 -14.28 3.47 -17.68
CA HIS A 305 -13.21 2.50 -17.53
C HIS A 305 -13.04 1.67 -18.81
N PRO A 306 -11.80 1.57 -19.37
CA PRO A 306 -11.56 0.86 -20.65
C PRO A 306 -11.87 -0.64 -20.63
N ARG A 307 -12.06 -1.23 -19.44
CA ARG A 307 -12.36 -2.67 -19.24
C ARG A 307 -13.51 -2.88 -18.25
N ALA A 308 -14.47 -1.96 -18.25
CA ALA A 308 -15.68 -2.06 -17.46
C ALA A 308 -16.54 -3.24 -17.86
#